data_68b8ffaaca46604a768d81b3b493387b
#
_entry.id   68b8ffaaca46604a768d81b3b493387b
#
_cell.length_a   1.000
_cell.length_b   1.000
_cell.length_c   1.000
_cell.angle_alpha   90.00
_cell.angle_beta   90.00
_cell.angle_gamma   90.00
#
_symmetry.space_group_name_H-M   'P 1'
#
loop_
_entity.id
_entity.type
_entity.pdbx_description
1 polymer ?
#
loop_
_entity_poly.entity_id
_entity_poly.type
_entity_poly.pdbx_seq_one_letter_code
_entity_poly.pdbx_strand_id
1 'polypeptide(L)'
;ERIFGLMADLDDSSRFPLSLTWPMIEEMHRAGMIIGSHTRTHISLPAESMETVIKELEGSKRAIEERTGTPVVHFAYRGGQFTPRDVAALERTGYRFGYTACPHQDPQHPTLTIERLLLWEGSSVDGDGRFSPAILSCQINDLWPPARTCARVHHV
;
A
#
# COMPACT_ATOMS: atom_id res chain seq x y z
N GLU A 1 -18.13 18.76 9.61
CA GLU A 1 -17.97 20.14 9.05
C GLU A 1 -16.53 20.63 9.03
N ARG A 2 -15.68 20.35 10.03
CA ARG A 2 -14.27 20.80 10.03
C ARG A 2 -13.38 20.05 9.02
N ILE A 3 -13.65 18.78 8.74
CA ILE A 3 -12.87 18.01 7.76
C ILE A 3 -13.24 18.41 6.32
N PHE A 4 -14.53 18.68 6.05
CA PHE A 4 -14.96 19.22 4.76
C PHE A 4 -14.48 20.66 4.53
N GLY A 5 -14.40 21.48 5.57
CA GLY A 5 -13.79 22.81 5.51
C GLY A 5 -12.30 22.75 5.17
N LEU A 6 -11.57 21.78 5.71
CA LEU A 6 -10.14 21.58 5.40
C LEU A 6 -9.93 21.13 3.94
N MET A 7 -10.85 20.33 3.39
CA MET A 7 -10.77 19.91 1.99
C MET A 7 -11.15 21.02 1.01
N ALA A 8 -12.04 21.93 1.36
CA ALA A 8 -12.35 23.10 0.55
C ALA A 8 -11.18 24.08 0.46
N ASP A 9 -10.35 24.18 1.53
CA ASP A 9 -9.10 24.95 1.52
C ASP A 9 -7.94 24.25 0.77
N LEU A 10 -8.07 22.94 0.44
CA LEU A 10 -7.09 22.18 -0.32
C LEU A 10 -7.19 22.37 -1.84
N ASP A 11 -8.22 23.04 -2.33
CA ASP A 11 -8.38 23.36 -3.77
C ASP A 11 -7.47 24.51 -4.23
N ASP A 12 -6.69 25.10 -3.34
CA ASP A 12 -5.55 25.94 -3.70
C ASP A 12 -4.34 25.04 -4.03
N SER A 13 -4.36 24.48 -5.23
CA SER A 13 -3.27 23.64 -5.78
C SER A 13 -1.90 24.34 -5.79
N SER A 14 -1.84 25.65 -5.50
CA SER A 14 -0.62 26.41 -5.32
C SER A 14 0.01 26.22 -3.93
N ARG A 15 -0.78 25.80 -2.92
CA ARG A 15 -0.32 25.66 -1.54
C ARG A 15 0.12 24.24 -1.17
N PHE A 16 -0.47 23.22 -1.80
CA PHE A 16 -0.17 21.81 -1.49
C PHE A 16 0.05 21.02 -2.78
N PRO A 17 1.22 20.44 -2.98
CA PRO A 17 1.44 19.55 -4.12
C PRO A 17 0.47 18.37 -4.03
N LEU A 18 -0.25 18.08 -5.11
CA LEU A 18 -1.18 16.95 -5.21
C LEU A 18 -0.49 15.58 -5.06
N SER A 19 0.83 15.54 -5.17
CA SER A 19 1.65 14.34 -5.03
C SER A 19 2.97 14.66 -4.32
N LEU A 20 3.53 13.65 -3.66
CA LEU A 20 4.84 13.76 -3.03
C LEU A 20 5.91 14.03 -4.09
N THR A 21 6.76 15.01 -3.81
CA THR A 21 7.97 15.27 -4.60
C THR A 21 9.15 14.44 -4.08
N TRP A 22 10.17 14.24 -4.91
CA TRP A 22 11.38 13.53 -4.48
C TRP A 22 12.06 14.18 -3.26
N PRO A 23 12.23 15.51 -3.16
CA PRO A 23 12.76 16.13 -1.95
C PRO A 23 11.97 15.81 -0.69
N MET A 24 10.63 15.74 -0.76
CA MET A 24 9.78 15.35 0.38
C MET A 24 10.01 13.88 0.78
N ILE A 25 10.14 12.98 -0.19
CA ILE A 25 10.44 11.55 0.06
C ILE A 25 11.81 11.40 0.72
N GLU A 26 12.81 12.12 0.24
CA GLU A 26 14.15 12.15 0.84
C GLU A 26 14.15 12.70 2.28
N GLU A 27 13.32 13.72 2.55
CA GLU A 27 13.13 14.27 3.90
C GLU A 27 12.46 13.25 4.82
N MET A 28 11.38 12.60 4.37
CA MET A 28 10.71 11.53 5.11
C MET A 28 11.69 10.38 5.45
N HIS A 29 12.51 9.99 4.46
CA HIS A 29 13.52 8.96 4.67
C HIS A 29 14.58 9.39 5.71
N ARG A 30 15.10 10.60 5.62
CA ARG A 30 16.03 11.16 6.61
C ARG A 30 15.43 11.28 8.01
N ALA A 31 14.12 11.46 8.10
CA ALA A 31 13.38 11.44 9.37
C ALA A 31 13.12 10.03 9.91
N GLY A 32 13.64 8.97 9.27
CA GLY A 32 13.54 7.59 9.72
C GLY A 32 12.31 6.84 9.18
N MET A 33 11.56 7.40 8.24
CA MET A 33 10.44 6.68 7.61
C MET A 33 10.99 5.65 6.61
N ILE A 34 10.36 4.48 6.60
CA ILE A 34 10.65 3.42 5.62
C ILE A 34 9.92 3.74 4.33
N ILE A 35 10.67 3.89 3.24
CA ILE A 35 10.12 4.11 1.90
C ILE A 35 10.03 2.76 1.19
N GLY A 36 8.81 2.37 0.80
CA GLY A 36 8.53 1.16 0.03
C GLY A 36 8.08 1.46 -1.39
N SER A 37 8.03 0.41 -2.22
CA SER A 37 7.57 0.49 -3.60
C SER A 37 6.09 0.11 -3.72
N HIS A 38 5.44 0.64 -4.78
CA HIS A 38 4.05 0.33 -5.12
C HIS A 38 3.85 0.25 -6.65
N THR A 39 4.79 -0.34 -7.36
CA THR A 39 5.00 -0.29 -8.80
C THR A 39 5.45 1.10 -9.28
N ARG A 40 5.84 1.20 -10.54
CA ARG A 40 6.28 2.44 -11.16
C ARG A 40 5.11 3.27 -11.71
N THR A 41 4.17 2.59 -12.37
CA THR A 41 3.04 3.22 -13.05
C THR A 41 1.67 2.82 -12.50
N HIS A 42 1.67 2.24 -11.28
CA HIS A 42 0.46 1.85 -10.55
C HIS A 42 -0.39 0.80 -11.29
N ILE A 43 0.26 -0.14 -11.97
CA ILE A 43 -0.40 -1.26 -12.67
C ILE A 43 -0.96 -2.30 -11.69
N SER A 44 -1.89 -3.15 -12.18
CA SER A 44 -2.35 -4.35 -11.49
C SER A 44 -1.49 -5.53 -11.95
N LEU A 45 -0.59 -6.03 -11.08
CA LEU A 45 0.35 -7.11 -11.43
C LEU A 45 -0.34 -8.35 -12.02
N PRO A 46 -1.48 -8.84 -11.48
CA PRO A 46 -2.17 -10.01 -12.04
C PRO A 46 -2.63 -9.85 -13.49
N ALA A 47 -2.84 -8.61 -13.95
CA ALA A 47 -3.34 -8.33 -15.29
C ALA A 47 -2.24 -8.19 -16.35
N GLU A 48 -0.97 -8.17 -15.92
CA GLU A 48 0.16 -7.83 -16.79
C GLU A 48 0.99 -9.06 -17.20
N SER A 49 1.77 -8.90 -18.26
CA SER A 49 2.78 -9.89 -18.63
C SER A 49 3.92 -9.93 -17.58
N MET A 50 4.58 -11.09 -17.43
CA MET A 50 5.70 -11.21 -16.48
C MET A 50 6.85 -10.25 -16.81
N GLU A 51 7.08 -9.96 -18.08
CA GLU A 51 8.09 -8.99 -18.50
C GLU A 51 7.75 -7.59 -17.99
N THR A 52 6.47 -7.17 -18.12
CA THR A 52 5.98 -5.89 -17.59
C THR A 52 6.10 -5.86 -16.06
N VAL A 53 5.68 -6.93 -15.39
CA VAL A 53 5.77 -7.06 -13.92
C VAL A 53 7.21 -6.83 -13.43
N ILE A 54 8.19 -7.52 -14.01
CA ILE A 54 9.59 -7.36 -13.63
C ILE A 54 10.09 -5.93 -13.88
N LYS A 55 9.78 -5.33 -15.03
CA LYS A 55 10.14 -3.94 -15.33
C LYS A 55 9.58 -2.94 -14.32
N GLU A 56 8.34 -3.14 -13.90
CA GLU A 56 7.66 -2.30 -12.90
C GLU A 56 8.30 -2.43 -11.52
N LEU A 57 8.57 -3.66 -11.08
CA LEU A 57 9.18 -3.95 -9.79
C LEU A 57 10.61 -3.42 -9.71
N GLU A 58 11.46 -3.76 -10.68
CA GLU A 58 12.85 -3.29 -10.72
C GLU A 58 12.96 -1.78 -10.96
N GLY A 59 12.11 -1.25 -11.84
CA GLY A 59 12.13 0.17 -12.18
C GLY A 59 11.74 1.06 -10.99
N SER A 60 10.70 0.70 -10.24
CA SER A 60 10.28 1.44 -9.04
C SER A 60 11.30 1.31 -7.91
N LYS A 61 11.82 0.09 -7.67
CA LYS A 61 12.86 -0.17 -6.69
C LYS A 61 14.09 0.69 -6.93
N ARG A 62 14.65 0.63 -8.14
CA ARG A 62 15.83 1.40 -8.55
C ARG A 62 15.63 2.91 -8.38
N ALA A 63 14.48 3.43 -8.83
CA ALA A 63 14.20 4.86 -8.74
C ALA A 63 14.20 5.38 -7.29
N ILE A 64 13.72 4.58 -6.34
CA ILE A 64 13.74 4.94 -4.91
C ILE A 64 15.16 4.78 -4.34
N GLU A 65 15.84 3.67 -4.64
CA GLU A 65 17.21 3.38 -4.16
C GLU A 65 18.21 4.44 -4.62
N GLU A 66 18.11 4.90 -5.87
CA GLU A 66 18.95 5.99 -6.41
C GLU A 66 18.77 7.30 -5.65
N ARG A 67 17.60 7.56 -5.09
CA ARG A 67 17.28 8.78 -4.35
C ARG A 67 17.58 8.70 -2.86
N THR A 68 17.33 7.54 -2.26
CA THR A 68 17.46 7.36 -0.80
C THR A 68 18.83 6.80 -0.39
N GLY A 69 19.56 6.22 -1.34
CA GLY A 69 20.84 5.53 -1.06
C GLY A 69 20.69 4.25 -0.23
N THR A 70 19.48 3.74 -0.04
CA THR A 70 19.20 2.57 0.80
C THR A 70 18.42 1.51 0.03
N PRO A 71 18.67 0.20 0.30
CA PRO A 71 17.92 -0.87 -0.34
C PRO A 71 16.43 -0.80 -0.05
N VAL A 72 15.61 -0.92 -1.09
CA VAL A 72 14.15 -0.99 -0.98
C VAL A 72 13.72 -2.44 -0.91
N VAL A 73 13.26 -2.86 0.25
CA VAL A 73 12.86 -4.25 0.52
C VAL A 73 11.35 -4.40 0.79
N HIS A 74 10.61 -3.30 0.84
CA HIS A 74 9.18 -3.25 1.10
C HIS A 74 8.40 -2.95 -0.16
N PHE A 75 7.34 -3.73 -0.41
CA PHE A 75 6.44 -3.56 -1.55
C PHE A 75 4.98 -3.64 -1.11
N ALA A 76 4.12 -2.75 -1.63
CA ALA A 76 2.68 -2.84 -1.45
C ALA A 76 2.02 -3.24 -2.77
N TYR A 77 1.20 -4.29 -2.75
CA TYR A 77 0.41 -4.68 -3.93
C TYR A 77 -0.69 -3.66 -4.19
N ARG A 78 -0.84 -3.23 -5.45
CA ARG A 78 -1.94 -2.35 -5.85
C ARG A 78 -3.28 -3.06 -5.62
N GLY A 79 -4.20 -2.38 -4.92
CA GLY A 79 -5.48 -2.97 -4.52
C GLY A 79 -5.35 -4.20 -3.61
N GLY A 80 -4.14 -4.52 -3.15
CA GLY A 80 -3.84 -5.71 -2.36
C GLY A 80 -3.90 -7.03 -3.13
N GLN A 81 -4.04 -6.98 -4.46
CA GLN A 81 -4.18 -8.16 -5.33
C GLN A 81 -2.83 -8.71 -5.75
N PHE A 82 -2.72 -10.03 -5.73
CA PHE A 82 -1.52 -10.76 -6.15
C PHE A 82 -1.88 -12.17 -6.63
N THR A 83 -0.97 -12.77 -7.37
CA THR A 83 -1.01 -14.20 -7.73
C THR A 83 0.31 -14.86 -7.29
N PRO A 84 0.40 -16.20 -7.23
CA PRO A 84 1.65 -16.89 -6.87
C PRO A 84 2.84 -16.47 -7.76
N ARG A 85 2.61 -16.21 -9.05
CA ARG A 85 3.66 -15.73 -9.96
C ARG A 85 4.15 -14.32 -9.61
N ASP A 86 3.28 -13.45 -9.08
CA ASP A 86 3.65 -12.10 -8.67
C ASP A 86 4.49 -12.14 -7.39
N VAL A 87 4.16 -13.06 -6.46
CA VAL A 87 4.96 -13.33 -5.26
C VAL A 87 6.37 -13.79 -5.65
N ALA A 88 6.47 -14.76 -6.58
CA ALA A 88 7.76 -15.23 -7.08
C ALA A 88 8.55 -14.10 -7.80
N ALA A 89 7.87 -13.19 -8.50
CA ALA A 89 8.49 -12.02 -9.11
C ALA A 89 9.04 -11.04 -8.06
N LEU A 90 8.31 -10.80 -6.97
CA LEU A 90 8.78 -9.99 -5.84
C LEU A 90 10.06 -10.58 -5.23
N GLU A 91 10.07 -11.87 -4.95
CA GLU A 91 11.24 -12.55 -4.40
C GLU A 91 12.45 -12.43 -5.33
N ARG A 92 12.27 -12.72 -6.61
CA ARG A 92 13.34 -12.62 -7.63
C ARG A 92 13.91 -11.21 -7.76
N THR A 93 13.11 -10.17 -7.57
CA THR A 93 13.53 -8.77 -7.64
C THR A 93 14.07 -8.24 -6.31
N GLY A 94 14.20 -9.13 -5.30
CA GLY A 94 14.87 -8.84 -4.03
C GLY A 94 14.04 -8.04 -3.04
N TYR A 95 12.71 -8.05 -3.18
CA TYR A 95 11.83 -7.60 -2.10
C TYR A 95 11.77 -8.67 -1.01
N ARG A 96 11.60 -8.25 0.23
CA ARG A 96 11.54 -9.13 1.42
C ARG A 96 10.19 -9.07 2.12
N PHE A 97 9.45 -7.98 1.92
CA PHE A 97 8.14 -7.75 2.52
C PHE A 97 7.16 -7.29 1.46
N GLY A 98 6.05 -8.01 1.33
CA GLY A 98 4.94 -7.69 0.43
C GLY A 98 3.66 -7.49 1.22
N TYR A 99 2.96 -6.37 0.98
CA TYR A 99 1.78 -5.99 1.74
C TYR A 99 0.53 -6.08 0.87
N THR A 100 -0.39 -6.95 1.27
CA THR A 100 -1.69 -7.16 0.61
C THR A 100 -2.80 -6.38 1.33
N ALA A 101 -4.02 -6.42 0.80
CA ALA A 101 -5.22 -5.99 1.50
C ALA A 101 -6.19 -7.17 1.68
N CYS A 102 -5.72 -8.39 1.49
CA CYS A 102 -6.45 -9.62 1.55
C CYS A 102 -6.00 -10.42 2.77
N PRO A 103 -6.92 -11.10 3.50
CA PRO A 103 -6.56 -11.99 4.60
C PRO A 103 -5.83 -13.26 4.12
N HIS A 104 -5.75 -13.45 2.81
CA HIS A 104 -5.02 -14.57 2.22
C HIS A 104 -3.53 -14.39 2.36
N GLN A 105 -2.87 -15.35 2.98
CA GLN A 105 -1.42 -15.39 3.10
C GLN A 105 -0.90 -16.59 2.31
N ASP A 106 0.14 -16.39 1.52
CA ASP A 106 0.88 -17.48 0.89
C ASP A 106 1.72 -18.21 1.97
N PRO A 107 1.43 -19.49 2.26
CA PRO A 107 2.16 -20.22 3.29
C PRO A 107 3.65 -20.43 2.99
N GLN A 108 4.05 -20.39 1.71
CA GLN A 108 5.43 -20.55 1.27
C GLN A 108 6.19 -19.22 1.37
N HIS A 109 5.49 -18.09 1.22
CA HIS A 109 6.06 -16.75 1.23
C HIS A 109 5.30 -15.81 2.18
N PRO A 110 5.24 -16.12 3.48
CA PRO A 110 4.38 -15.37 4.42
C PRO A 110 4.80 -13.89 4.56
N THR A 111 6.07 -13.58 4.41
CA THR A 111 6.55 -12.19 4.47
C THR A 111 6.28 -11.39 3.19
N LEU A 112 6.00 -12.05 2.07
CA LEU A 112 5.65 -11.40 0.82
C LEU A 112 4.14 -11.26 0.62
N THR A 113 3.34 -11.68 1.60
CA THR A 113 1.87 -11.60 1.56
C THR A 113 1.28 -11.17 2.90
N ILE A 114 1.90 -10.16 3.53
CA ILE A 114 1.47 -9.62 4.82
C ILE A 114 0.16 -8.85 4.62
N GLU A 115 -0.87 -9.22 5.36
CA GLU A 115 -2.14 -8.51 5.34
C GLU A 115 -2.00 -7.10 5.94
N ARG A 116 -2.61 -6.10 5.27
CA ARG A 116 -2.80 -4.75 5.79
C ARG A 116 -4.24 -4.53 6.18
N LEU A 117 -4.45 -3.93 7.32
CA LEU A 117 -5.75 -3.38 7.66
C LEU A 117 -5.96 -2.09 6.88
N LEU A 118 -7.01 -2.04 6.06
CA LEU A 118 -7.39 -0.83 5.34
C LEU A 118 -8.30 0.01 6.22
N LEU A 119 -7.82 1.16 6.61
CA LEU A 119 -8.58 2.17 7.34
C LEU A 119 -8.80 3.37 6.42
N TRP A 120 -10.04 3.82 6.31
CA TRP A 120 -10.40 5.06 5.62
C TRP A 120 -11.27 5.92 6.55
N GLU A 121 -11.47 7.17 6.22
CA GLU A 121 -12.20 8.14 7.04
C GLU A 121 -13.62 7.67 7.46
N GLY A 122 -14.32 6.93 6.60
CA GLY A 122 -15.65 6.39 6.89
C GLY A 122 -15.66 5.04 7.61
N SER A 123 -14.50 4.38 7.81
CA SER A 123 -14.47 3.02 8.38
C SER A 123 -14.62 2.99 9.89
N SER A 124 -14.30 4.07 10.57
CA SER A 124 -14.28 4.15 12.04
C SER A 124 -15.20 5.26 12.57
N VAL A 125 -16.35 5.44 11.93
CA VAL A 125 -17.38 6.40 12.36
C VAL A 125 -18.56 5.70 13.00
N ASP A 126 -19.20 6.36 13.99
CA ASP A 126 -20.44 5.92 14.63
C ASP A 126 -21.68 6.23 13.78
N GLY A 127 -22.87 5.93 14.33
CA GLY A 127 -24.14 6.18 13.65
C GLY A 127 -24.44 7.66 13.36
N ASP A 128 -23.75 8.57 14.03
CA ASP A 128 -23.85 10.02 13.81
C ASP A 128 -22.77 10.55 12.84
N GLY A 129 -21.94 9.66 12.27
CA GLY A 129 -20.85 10.01 11.35
C GLY A 129 -19.63 10.62 12.05
N ARG A 130 -19.48 10.44 13.38
CA ARG A 130 -18.34 10.93 14.14
C ARG A 130 -17.30 9.84 14.31
N PHE A 131 -16.01 10.22 14.31
CA PHE A 131 -14.94 9.29 14.61
C PHE A 131 -15.13 8.60 15.97
N SER A 132 -15.08 7.27 15.97
CA SER A 132 -15.23 6.43 17.14
C SER A 132 -13.95 5.65 17.44
N PRO A 133 -13.22 5.99 18.50
CA PRO A 133 -12.06 5.22 18.95
C PRO A 133 -12.40 3.76 19.29
N ALA A 134 -13.63 3.52 19.76
CA ALA A 134 -14.09 2.16 20.08
C ALA A 134 -14.23 1.30 18.83
N ILE A 135 -14.85 1.84 17.76
CA ILE A 135 -14.97 1.13 16.47
C ILE A 135 -13.59 0.87 15.89
N LEU A 136 -12.69 1.89 15.88
CA LEU A 136 -11.33 1.71 15.43
C LEU A 136 -10.60 0.62 16.23
N SER A 137 -10.75 0.62 17.56
CA SER A 137 -10.13 -0.41 18.41
C SER A 137 -10.66 -1.80 18.09
N CYS A 138 -11.97 -1.95 17.87
CA CYS A 138 -12.55 -3.24 17.46
C CYS A 138 -12.00 -3.72 16.11
N GLN A 139 -11.84 -2.81 15.14
CA GLN A 139 -11.28 -3.13 13.81
C GLN A 139 -9.81 -3.55 13.88
N ILE A 140 -9.00 -2.82 14.64
CA ILE A 140 -7.56 -3.12 14.80
C ILE A 140 -7.36 -4.47 15.50
N ASN A 141 -8.24 -4.83 16.44
CA ASN A 141 -8.15 -6.07 17.19
C ASN A 141 -8.98 -7.22 16.57
N ASP A 142 -9.49 -7.05 15.37
CA ASP A 142 -10.28 -8.05 14.63
C ASP A 142 -11.55 -8.53 15.37
N LEU A 143 -12.07 -7.72 16.29
CA LEU A 143 -13.29 -7.99 17.04
C LEU A 143 -14.57 -7.68 16.24
N TRP A 144 -14.42 -6.91 15.17
CA TRP A 144 -15.47 -6.59 14.20
C TRP A 144 -14.87 -6.70 12.81
N PRO A 145 -14.85 -7.89 12.23
CA PRO A 145 -14.32 -8.06 10.90
C PRO A 145 -15.20 -7.28 9.91
N PRO A 146 -14.66 -6.30 9.16
CA PRO A 146 -15.30 -5.90 7.92
C PRO A 146 -15.47 -7.19 7.09
N ALA A 147 -16.53 -7.27 6.29
CA ALA A 147 -16.71 -8.40 5.38
C ALA A 147 -15.48 -8.48 4.45
N ARG A 148 -14.46 -9.23 4.87
CA ARG A 148 -13.19 -9.41 4.17
C ARG A 148 -13.44 -10.40 3.04
N THR A 149 -14.07 -9.93 1.98
CA THR A 149 -14.20 -10.72 0.76
C THR A 149 -12.87 -10.63 0.00
N CYS A 150 -12.07 -11.67 0.15
CA CYS A 150 -11.02 -11.92 -0.83
C CYS A 150 -11.69 -12.20 -2.17
N ALA A 151 -11.60 -11.28 -3.12
CA ALA A 151 -11.92 -11.61 -4.50
C ALA A 151 -10.96 -12.76 -4.89
N ARG A 152 -11.51 -13.91 -5.32
CA ARG A 152 -10.80 -15.19 -5.60
C ARG A 152 -9.72 -15.10 -6.70
N VAL A 153 -9.16 -13.93 -6.95
CA VAL A 153 -8.14 -13.67 -7.98
C VAL A 153 -6.76 -14.22 -7.58
N HIS A 154 -6.61 -14.68 -6.33
CA HIS A 154 -5.32 -15.15 -5.81
C HIS A 154 -4.99 -16.61 -6.09
N HIS A 155 -5.87 -17.33 -6.79
CA HIS A 155 -5.78 -18.79 -6.99
C HIS A 155 -5.68 -19.24 -8.45
N VAL A 156 -5.38 -18.34 -9.37
CA VAL A 156 -5.24 -18.69 -10.79
C VAL A 156 -3.78 -18.71 -11.20
#